data_73f58c910446ec7e40746d452aadee4c
#
_entry.id   73f58c910446ec7e40746d452aadee4c
#
_cell.length_a   1.000
_cell.length_b   1.000
_cell.length_c   1.000
_cell.angle_alpha   90.00
_cell.angle_beta   90.00
_cell.angle_gamma   90.00
#
_symmetry.space_group_name_H-M   'P 1'
#
loop_
_entity.id
_entity.type
_entity.pdbx_description
1 polymer ?
#
loop_
_entity_poly.entity_id
_entity_poly.type
_entity_poly.pdbx_seq_one_letter_code
_entity_poly.pdbx_strand_id
1 'polypeptide(L)'
;MASVKLLKFLGEAPRITTELLPDGAAQTAYNTKLYSGDLIPYRKPVFDQNIGRTGTVKTVYPLTSPTGVVKWLSWNTSVDIVKASQGDAFEEDEQRFYYTGDGPPKVSTYDLATSGSGPYPATNSFYQLGLPLPTVQPTTSVTAFNTLDSVSFSRDS
;
A
#
# COMPACT_ATOMS: atom_id res chain seq x y z
N MET A 1 40.97 5.00 37.05
CA MET A 1 40.15 4.47 35.93
C MET A 1 39.48 5.69 35.31
N ALA A 2 39.75 5.97 34.02
CA ALA A 2 39.09 7.10 33.33
C ALA A 2 37.64 6.69 33.00
N SER A 3 36.66 7.49 33.41
CA SER A 3 35.27 7.30 33.08
C SER A 3 34.85 8.32 32.02
N VAL A 4 34.24 7.84 30.95
CA VAL A 4 33.62 8.71 29.94
C VAL A 4 32.13 8.79 30.24
N LYS A 5 31.61 9.99 30.42
CA LYS A 5 30.19 10.24 30.68
C LYS A 5 29.54 10.82 29.42
N LEU A 6 28.69 10.05 28.75
CA LEU A 6 27.89 10.52 27.64
C LEU A 6 26.55 11.05 28.13
N LEU A 7 26.36 12.38 28.09
CA LEU A 7 25.15 13.04 28.59
C LEU A 7 24.07 13.17 27.53
N LYS A 8 24.47 13.25 26.25
CA LYS A 8 23.60 13.43 25.10
C LYS A 8 24.28 12.86 23.86
N PHE A 9 23.53 12.15 23.05
CA PHE A 9 24.02 11.69 21.75
C PHE A 9 23.59 12.66 20.65
N LEU A 10 24.56 13.28 19.96
CA LEU A 10 24.32 14.29 18.92
C LEU A 10 24.12 13.71 17.53
N GLY A 11 24.29 12.41 17.39
CA GLY A 11 24.15 11.73 16.10
C GLY A 11 25.49 11.40 15.45
N GLU A 12 25.46 11.15 14.17
CA GLU A 12 26.58 10.70 13.36
C GLU A 12 27.17 11.86 12.54
N ALA A 13 28.48 12.05 12.60
CA ALA A 13 29.23 13.06 11.87
C ALA A 13 30.41 12.44 11.11
N PRO A 14 30.17 11.68 10.01
CA PRO A 14 31.18 10.84 9.36
C PRO A 14 32.30 11.64 8.64
N ARG A 15 32.09 12.94 8.40
CA ARG A 15 33.04 13.80 7.70
C ARG A 15 34.02 14.54 8.63
N ILE A 16 33.82 14.42 9.95
CA ILE A 16 34.65 15.08 10.95
C ILE A 16 35.70 14.09 11.44
N THR A 17 36.97 14.50 11.51
CA THR A 17 38.03 13.68 12.07
C THR A 17 37.79 13.43 13.55
N THR A 18 38.27 12.32 14.08
CA THR A 18 38.07 11.92 15.49
C THR A 18 38.53 12.97 16.50
N GLU A 19 39.60 13.72 16.17
CA GLU A 19 40.17 14.75 17.02
C GLU A 19 39.32 16.02 17.11
N LEU A 20 38.52 16.27 16.07
CA LEU A 20 37.62 17.44 15.98
C LEU A 20 36.17 17.08 16.25
N LEU A 21 35.90 15.84 16.59
CA LEU A 21 34.55 15.36 16.81
C LEU A 21 33.98 15.99 18.11
N PRO A 22 32.80 16.64 18.07
CA PRO A 22 32.17 17.19 19.25
C PRO A 22 31.84 16.09 20.28
N ASP A 23 31.90 16.42 21.56
CA ASP A 23 31.47 15.52 22.62
C ASP A 23 30.03 15.08 22.40
N GLY A 24 29.80 13.78 22.41
CA GLY A 24 28.49 13.18 22.17
C GLY A 24 28.15 12.88 20.71
N ALA A 25 29.02 13.21 19.75
CA ALA A 25 28.89 12.75 18.37
C ALA A 25 29.71 11.50 18.12
N ALA A 26 29.34 10.72 17.09
CA ALA A 26 30.10 9.57 16.63
C ALA A 26 30.42 9.70 15.13
N GLN A 27 31.58 9.20 14.69
CA GLN A 27 31.84 9.10 13.24
C GLN A 27 30.94 8.05 12.58
N THR A 28 30.64 6.99 13.31
CA THR A 28 29.83 5.88 12.84
C THR A 28 29.00 5.34 13.98
N ALA A 29 27.71 5.14 13.75
CA ALA A 29 26.79 4.61 14.75
C ALA A 29 25.89 3.55 14.11
N TYR A 30 26.22 2.30 14.35
CA TYR A 30 25.43 1.16 13.85
C TYR A 30 24.36 0.76 14.86
N ASN A 31 23.19 0.40 14.34
CA ASN A 31 22.08 -0.16 15.12
C ASN A 31 21.57 0.77 16.24
N THR A 32 21.65 2.07 16.02
CA THR A 32 21.21 3.08 16.97
C THR A 32 20.16 4.01 16.36
N LYS A 33 19.23 4.47 17.19
CA LYS A 33 18.28 5.52 16.83
C LYS A 33 18.93 6.89 17.09
N LEU A 34 18.97 7.74 16.06
CA LEU A 34 19.72 9.00 16.10
C LEU A 34 18.86 10.24 16.36
N TYR A 35 17.54 10.11 16.36
CA TYR A 35 16.61 11.27 16.36
C TYR A 35 16.15 11.77 17.73
N SER A 36 16.35 11.00 18.79
CA SER A 36 15.88 11.38 20.13
C SER A 36 16.93 12.11 20.99
N GLY A 37 18.18 12.10 20.57
CA GLY A 37 19.30 12.57 21.41
C GLY A 37 19.74 11.57 22.48
N ASP A 38 19.06 10.45 22.60
CA ASP A 38 19.42 9.33 23.47
C ASP A 38 20.10 8.23 22.67
N LEU A 39 21.04 7.53 23.28
CA LEU A 39 21.68 6.37 22.66
C LEU A 39 20.80 5.11 22.87
N ILE A 40 19.84 4.94 22.00
CA ILE A 40 18.89 3.81 22.07
C ILE A 40 19.15 2.85 20.90
N PRO A 41 19.34 1.55 21.16
CA PRO A 41 19.48 0.58 20.08
C PRO A 41 18.17 0.32 19.33
N TYR A 42 18.26 -0.05 18.06
CA TYR A 42 17.12 -0.62 17.37
C TYR A 42 16.80 -2.00 17.96
N ARG A 43 15.52 -2.25 18.14
CA ARG A 43 15.06 -3.57 18.57
C ARG A 43 15.27 -4.57 17.44
N LYS A 44 15.60 -5.81 17.79
CA LYS A 44 15.67 -6.91 16.84
C LYS A 44 14.31 -7.08 16.15
N PRO A 45 14.28 -7.30 14.82
CA PRO A 45 13.05 -7.66 14.14
C PRO A 45 12.42 -8.91 14.78
N VAL A 46 11.12 -8.87 14.98
CA VAL A 46 10.34 -10.01 15.49
C VAL A 46 9.45 -10.49 14.34
N PHE A 47 9.32 -11.82 14.24
CA PHE A 47 8.39 -12.42 13.30
C PHE A 47 6.96 -11.99 13.64
N ASP A 48 6.21 -11.47 12.67
CA ASP A 48 4.82 -11.08 12.82
C ASP A 48 3.91 -12.20 12.30
N GLN A 49 3.89 -12.41 10.98
CA GLN A 49 3.07 -13.47 10.38
C GLN A 49 3.64 -13.95 9.03
N ASN A 50 3.16 -15.11 8.60
CA ASN A 50 3.45 -15.62 7.28
C ASN A 50 2.44 -15.03 6.26
N ILE A 51 2.95 -14.41 5.21
CA ILE A 51 2.12 -13.82 4.15
C ILE A 51 1.46 -14.90 3.27
N GLY A 52 2.05 -16.09 3.17
CA GLY A 52 1.50 -17.22 2.43
C GLY A 52 1.55 -17.10 0.90
N ARG A 53 2.10 -16.00 0.35
CA ARG A 53 2.20 -15.81 -1.10
C ARG A 53 3.40 -16.56 -1.66
N THR A 54 3.17 -17.32 -2.72
CA THR A 54 4.21 -18.05 -3.46
C THR A 54 4.93 -17.13 -4.45
N GLY A 55 6.19 -17.44 -4.77
CA GLY A 55 7.03 -16.66 -5.68
C GLY A 55 7.76 -15.50 -4.99
N THR A 56 8.34 -14.62 -5.79
CA THR A 56 9.09 -13.46 -5.27
C THR A 56 8.15 -12.31 -4.97
N VAL A 57 7.92 -12.03 -3.69
CA VAL A 57 7.12 -10.90 -3.25
C VAL A 57 7.94 -9.61 -3.44
N LYS A 58 7.38 -8.63 -4.17
CA LYS A 58 8.00 -7.32 -4.42
C LYS A 58 7.36 -6.20 -3.61
N THR A 59 6.08 -6.31 -3.30
CA THR A 59 5.36 -5.30 -2.52
C THR A 59 4.60 -5.96 -1.38
N VAL A 60 4.71 -5.36 -0.20
CA VAL A 60 3.96 -5.75 1.01
C VAL A 60 3.35 -4.49 1.62
N TYR A 61 2.08 -4.55 1.98
CA TYR A 61 1.36 -3.41 2.55
C TYR A 61 0.48 -3.83 3.72
N PRO A 62 0.60 -3.19 4.90
CA PRO A 62 -0.28 -3.44 6.04
C PRO A 62 -1.61 -2.71 5.86
N LEU A 63 -2.70 -3.44 5.79
CA LEU A 63 -4.04 -2.90 5.74
C LEU A 63 -4.73 -3.11 7.08
N THR A 64 -5.16 -2.01 7.69
CA THR A 64 -5.80 -2.02 9.02
C THR A 64 -7.31 -1.88 8.85
N SER A 65 -8.07 -2.75 9.50
CA SER A 65 -9.54 -2.65 9.54
C SER A 65 -10.01 -1.45 10.39
N PRO A 66 -11.27 -1.03 10.30
CA PRO A 66 -11.87 -0.06 11.22
C PRO A 66 -11.75 -0.47 12.70
N THR A 67 -11.74 -1.76 12.98
CA THR A 67 -11.59 -2.32 14.33
C THR A 67 -10.13 -2.50 14.78
N GLY A 68 -9.15 -2.05 13.97
CA GLY A 68 -7.73 -2.13 14.32
C GLY A 68 -7.03 -3.45 13.96
N VAL A 69 -7.70 -4.37 13.30
CA VAL A 69 -7.08 -5.64 12.86
C VAL A 69 -6.21 -5.39 11.63
N VAL A 70 -4.94 -5.77 11.70
CA VAL A 70 -4.00 -5.63 10.58
C VAL A 70 -3.95 -6.92 9.77
N LYS A 71 -4.06 -6.78 8.44
CA LYS A 71 -3.81 -7.84 7.46
C LYS A 71 -2.75 -7.37 6.48
N TRP A 72 -1.87 -8.27 6.09
CA TRP A 72 -0.79 -7.98 5.16
C TRP A 72 -1.20 -8.33 3.74
N LEU A 73 -1.27 -7.31 2.89
CA LEU A 73 -1.42 -7.48 1.46
C LEU A 73 -0.04 -7.67 0.83
N SER A 74 0.05 -8.45 -0.23
CA SER A 74 1.32 -8.75 -0.89
C SER A 74 1.14 -8.98 -2.39
N TRP A 75 2.12 -8.56 -3.19
CA TRP A 75 2.13 -8.75 -4.63
C TRP A 75 3.50 -9.20 -5.12
N ASN A 76 3.52 -9.94 -6.22
CA ASN A 76 4.74 -10.34 -6.91
C ASN A 76 5.21 -9.28 -7.92
N THR A 77 4.48 -8.18 -8.02
CA THR A 77 4.79 -6.99 -8.82
C THR A 77 5.09 -5.80 -7.92
N SER A 78 5.70 -4.77 -8.50
CA SER A 78 5.85 -3.48 -7.83
C SER A 78 4.52 -2.75 -7.91
N VAL A 79 3.89 -2.49 -6.76
CA VAL A 79 2.55 -1.90 -6.63
C VAL A 79 2.65 -0.61 -5.83
N ASP A 80 2.07 0.46 -6.37
CA ASP A 80 1.88 1.72 -5.68
C ASP A 80 0.46 1.77 -5.11
N ILE A 81 0.35 2.12 -3.81
CA ILE A 81 -0.90 2.05 -3.06
C ILE A 81 -1.20 3.41 -2.45
N VAL A 82 -2.43 3.87 -2.62
CA VAL A 82 -2.96 5.08 -1.98
C VAL A 82 -4.22 4.72 -1.22
N LYS A 83 -4.22 5.00 0.09
CA LYS A 83 -5.40 4.88 0.92
C LYS A 83 -6.25 6.15 0.78
N ALA A 84 -7.57 6.02 0.61
CA ALA A 84 -8.48 7.16 0.67
C ALA A 84 -8.39 7.82 2.05
N SER A 85 -8.35 9.15 2.10
CA SER A 85 -8.43 9.88 3.36
C SER A 85 -9.80 9.66 3.99
N GLN A 86 -9.83 9.41 5.30
CA GLN A 86 -11.07 9.45 6.05
C GLN A 86 -11.62 10.88 6.02
N GLY A 87 -12.74 11.09 5.39
CA GLY A 87 -13.33 12.43 5.32
C GLY A 87 -14.41 12.63 4.26
N ASP A 88 -14.53 11.73 3.32
CA ASP A 88 -15.64 11.77 2.38
C ASP A 88 -16.88 11.15 3.05
N ALA A 89 -17.95 11.95 3.10
CA ALA A 89 -19.22 11.69 3.80
C ALA A 89 -20.03 10.48 3.28
N PHE A 90 -19.44 9.64 2.47
CA PHE A 90 -20.04 8.43 1.94
C PHE A 90 -19.34 7.20 2.57
N GLU A 91 -20.03 6.62 3.57
CA GLU A 91 -19.76 5.33 4.19
C GLU A 91 -18.40 5.26 4.93
N GLU A 92 -18.39 5.73 6.17
CA GLU A 92 -17.26 5.68 7.12
C GLU A 92 -16.70 4.25 7.35
N ASP A 93 -17.46 3.22 6.99
CA ASP A 93 -17.09 1.82 7.23
C ASP A 93 -16.26 1.20 6.09
N GLU A 94 -16.28 1.75 4.88
CA GLU A 94 -15.51 1.23 3.76
C GLU A 94 -14.16 1.92 3.60
N GLN A 95 -13.13 1.34 4.19
CA GLN A 95 -11.75 1.78 3.96
C GLN A 95 -11.30 1.41 2.55
N ARG A 96 -11.51 2.32 1.60
CA ARG A 96 -11.09 2.16 0.21
C ARG A 96 -9.59 2.43 0.06
N PHE A 97 -8.94 1.63 -0.73
CA PHE A 97 -7.58 1.88 -1.19
C PHE A 97 -7.49 1.63 -2.69
N TYR A 98 -6.65 2.41 -3.31
CA TYR A 98 -6.41 2.38 -4.76
C TYR A 98 -5.00 1.88 -4.99
N TYR A 99 -4.80 1.08 -6.03
CA TYR A 99 -3.47 0.59 -6.36
C TYR A 99 -3.27 0.40 -7.86
N THR A 100 -1.98 0.52 -8.26
CA THR A 100 -1.50 0.36 -9.63
C THR A 100 -0.25 -0.51 -9.65
N GLY A 101 0.15 -1.01 -10.82
CA GLY A 101 1.34 -1.85 -10.95
C GLY A 101 1.06 -3.37 -10.97
N ASP A 102 -0.20 -3.74 -10.77
CA ASP A 102 -0.69 -5.12 -10.92
C ASP A 102 -1.78 -5.16 -12.00
N GLY A 103 -1.43 -4.75 -13.23
CA GLY A 103 -2.36 -4.56 -14.34
C GLY A 103 -3.03 -3.18 -14.31
N PRO A 104 -4.27 -3.05 -14.82
CA PRO A 104 -5.02 -1.80 -14.79
C PRO A 104 -5.21 -1.25 -13.37
N PRO A 105 -5.40 0.08 -13.21
CA PRO A 105 -5.70 0.68 -11.92
C PRO A 105 -6.91 0.05 -11.25
N LYS A 106 -6.82 -0.19 -9.97
CA LYS A 106 -7.81 -0.94 -9.19
C LYS A 106 -8.19 -0.21 -7.92
N VAL A 107 -9.39 -0.45 -7.42
CA VAL A 107 -9.86 -0.06 -6.10
C VAL A 107 -10.36 -1.29 -5.35
N SER A 108 -10.12 -1.33 -4.06
CA SER A 108 -10.63 -2.37 -3.18
C SER A 108 -10.95 -1.81 -1.80
N THR A 109 -11.67 -2.58 -1.00
CA THR A 109 -11.95 -2.29 0.41
C THR A 109 -11.24 -3.31 1.31
N TYR A 110 -11.21 -3.05 2.62
CA TYR A 110 -10.62 -4.00 3.56
C TYR A 110 -11.28 -5.39 3.45
N ASP A 111 -12.60 -5.44 3.52
CA ASP A 111 -13.36 -6.70 3.53
C ASP A 111 -13.20 -7.46 2.22
N LEU A 112 -13.27 -6.75 1.09
CA LEU A 112 -13.10 -7.35 -0.22
C LEU A 112 -11.69 -7.92 -0.39
N ALA A 113 -10.65 -7.14 -0.07
CA ALA A 113 -9.26 -7.54 -0.23
C ALA A 113 -8.85 -8.68 0.70
N THR A 114 -9.46 -8.77 1.90
CA THR A 114 -9.11 -9.76 2.92
C THR A 114 -10.11 -10.91 3.00
N SER A 115 -10.97 -11.06 1.99
CA SER A 115 -11.91 -12.18 1.88
C SER A 115 -11.16 -13.52 1.77
N GLY A 116 -11.67 -14.55 2.43
CA GLY A 116 -11.08 -15.89 2.42
C GLY A 116 -9.89 -16.07 3.37
N SER A 117 -9.06 -17.07 3.11
CA SER A 117 -7.96 -17.49 4.00
C SER A 117 -6.58 -16.94 3.64
N GLY A 118 -6.49 -16.07 2.62
CA GLY A 118 -5.20 -15.57 2.10
C GLY A 118 -4.57 -16.49 1.04
N PRO A 119 -3.47 -16.09 0.41
CA PRO A 119 -2.77 -14.81 0.57
C PRO A 119 -3.57 -13.61 0.08
N TYR A 120 -3.40 -12.46 0.74
CA TYR A 120 -4.12 -11.25 0.40
C TYR A 120 -3.31 -10.32 -0.52
N PRO A 121 -3.96 -9.49 -1.40
CA PRO A 121 -5.39 -9.50 -1.67
C PRO A 121 -5.81 -10.83 -2.32
N ALA A 122 -7.05 -11.24 -2.06
CA ALA A 122 -7.62 -12.43 -2.69
C ALA A 122 -7.75 -12.20 -4.21
N THR A 123 -7.82 -13.29 -4.97
CA THR A 123 -8.02 -13.23 -6.42
C THR A 123 -9.37 -12.57 -6.73
N ASN A 124 -9.39 -11.62 -7.67
CA ASN A 124 -10.58 -10.87 -8.06
C ASN A 124 -11.24 -10.04 -6.94
N SER A 125 -10.49 -9.70 -5.88
CA SER A 125 -10.95 -8.87 -4.76
C SER A 125 -10.78 -7.37 -5.03
N PHE A 126 -11.17 -6.90 -6.20
CA PHE A 126 -11.02 -5.50 -6.60
C PHE A 126 -12.06 -5.11 -7.65
N TYR A 127 -12.30 -3.82 -7.77
CA TYR A 127 -12.97 -3.22 -8.91
C TYR A 127 -11.95 -2.50 -9.78
N GLN A 128 -12.05 -2.69 -11.09
CA GLN A 128 -11.20 -1.98 -12.03
C GLN A 128 -11.66 -0.51 -12.12
N LEU A 129 -10.71 0.41 -12.08
CA LEU A 129 -10.99 1.83 -12.28
C LEU A 129 -11.10 2.13 -13.79
N GLY A 130 -12.07 2.96 -14.11
CA GLY A 130 -12.41 3.34 -15.48
C GLY A 130 -13.58 2.56 -16.04
N LEU A 131 -14.08 3.01 -17.16
CA LEU A 131 -15.13 2.31 -17.90
C LEU A 131 -14.50 1.13 -18.63
N PRO A 132 -15.01 -0.11 -18.46
CA PRO A 132 -14.55 -1.23 -19.25
C PRO A 132 -14.82 -0.94 -20.73
N LEU A 133 -13.86 -1.26 -21.57
CA LEU A 133 -14.07 -1.19 -23.01
C LEU A 133 -15.21 -2.15 -23.38
N PRO A 134 -16.17 -1.72 -24.19
CA PRO A 134 -17.21 -2.62 -24.67
C PRO A 134 -16.54 -3.77 -25.45
N THR A 135 -16.82 -4.99 -25.02
CA THR A 135 -16.27 -6.20 -25.64
C THR A 135 -17.04 -6.63 -26.88
N VAL A 136 -18.23 -6.11 -27.05
CA VAL A 136 -19.12 -6.41 -28.17
C VAL A 136 -19.50 -5.12 -28.89
N GLN A 137 -19.41 -5.14 -30.21
CA GLN A 137 -19.88 -4.02 -31.04
C GLN A 137 -21.41 -3.87 -30.87
N PRO A 138 -21.93 -2.65 -30.67
CA PRO A 138 -23.36 -2.43 -30.60
C PRO A 138 -24.05 -2.99 -31.85
N THR A 139 -25.08 -3.79 -31.65
CA THR A 139 -25.90 -4.28 -32.75
C THR A 139 -26.92 -3.22 -33.10
N THR A 140 -26.93 -2.77 -34.33
CA THR A 140 -27.95 -1.85 -34.86
C THR A 140 -29.00 -2.62 -35.63
N SER A 141 -30.25 -2.43 -35.29
CA SER A 141 -31.36 -2.93 -36.11
C SER A 141 -32.16 -1.75 -36.64
N VAL A 142 -32.44 -1.75 -37.93
CA VAL A 142 -33.31 -0.77 -38.58
C VAL A 142 -34.66 -1.42 -38.74
N THR A 143 -35.68 -0.87 -38.12
CA THR A 143 -37.06 -1.29 -38.33
C THR A 143 -37.75 -0.22 -39.19
N ALA A 144 -38.02 -0.56 -40.42
CA ALA A 144 -38.78 0.31 -41.33
C ALA A 144 -40.25 0.33 -40.91
N PHE A 145 -40.70 1.48 -40.42
CA PHE A 145 -42.13 1.78 -40.30
C PHE A 145 -42.56 2.70 -41.41
N ASN A 146 -43.77 2.52 -41.91
CA ASN A 146 -44.35 3.10 -43.13
C ASN A 146 -44.11 4.61 -43.39
N THR A 147 -43.56 5.35 -42.43
CA THR A 147 -43.24 6.78 -42.63
C THR A 147 -42.08 7.30 -41.75
N LEU A 148 -41.50 6.47 -40.87
CA LEU A 148 -40.41 6.89 -40.00
C LEU A 148 -39.46 5.69 -39.78
N ASP A 149 -38.23 5.86 -40.19
CA ASP A 149 -37.16 4.90 -39.87
C ASP A 149 -36.70 5.14 -38.45
N SER A 150 -36.74 4.11 -37.58
CA SER A 150 -36.17 4.13 -36.25
C SER A 150 -34.93 3.25 -36.17
N VAL A 151 -33.86 3.75 -35.56
CA VAL A 151 -32.67 2.99 -35.29
C VAL A 151 -32.64 2.70 -33.79
N SER A 152 -32.67 1.44 -33.41
CA SER A 152 -32.51 1.03 -32.03
C SER A 152 -31.10 0.49 -31.77
N PHE A 153 -30.51 0.88 -30.66
CA PHE A 153 -29.23 0.36 -30.21
C PHE A 153 -29.47 -0.49 -28.95
N SER A 154 -29.01 -1.72 -28.96
CA SER A 154 -28.97 -2.56 -27.77
C SER A 154 -27.53 -2.76 -27.30
N ARG A 155 -27.35 -2.70 -26.02
CA ARG A 155 -26.08 -2.98 -25.36
C ARG A 155 -26.33 -4.12 -24.38
N ASP A 156 -25.61 -5.21 -24.55
CA ASP A 156 -25.61 -6.26 -23.54
C ASP A 156 -24.79 -5.80 -22.35
N SER A 157 -25.34 -5.97 -21.15
CA SER A 157 -24.76 -5.61 -19.86
C SER A 157 -23.84 -6.69 -19.32
#